data_d3b409c6a485bc366fdb1b7564386d57
#
_entry.id   d3b409c6a485bc366fdb1b7564386d57
#
_cell.length_a   1.000
_cell.length_b   1.000
_cell.length_c   1.000
_cell.angle_alpha   90.00
_cell.angle_beta   90.00
_cell.angle_gamma   90.00
#
_symmetry.space_group_name_H-M   'P 1'
#
loop_
_entity.id
_entity.type
_entity.pdbx_description
1 polymer ?
#
loop_
_entity_poly.entity_id
_entity_poly.type
_entity_poly.pdbx_seq_one_letter_code
_entity_poly.pdbx_strand_id
1 'polypeptide(L)'
;MYPVADKLPNEIERAAFVEALALIGTDQQDEFYAFCEIGKLLSGYSKTMVSLIDSTHQCILSGISLEPDADRSWPVEKSFCQHILADLEPTIVYDISEHPVFGKHPNVVSGKMTGSYCGFPIRTSDNLVLGTYCLGN
;
A
#
# COMPACT_ATOMS: atom_id res chain seq x y z
N MET A 1 -8.13 19.01 -2.02
CA MET A 1 -8.77 17.68 -2.14
C MET A 1 -7.74 16.63 -2.52
N TYR A 2 -7.75 15.50 -1.84
CA TYR A 2 -6.83 14.39 -2.15
C TYR A 2 -7.25 13.75 -3.50
N PRO A 3 -6.36 13.72 -4.50
CA PRO A 3 -6.72 13.23 -5.82
C PRO A 3 -6.86 11.70 -5.84
N VAL A 4 -7.79 11.21 -6.65
CA VAL A 4 -7.96 9.79 -6.92
C VAL A 4 -7.12 9.45 -8.16
N ALA A 5 -6.36 8.36 -8.08
CA ALA A 5 -5.54 7.91 -9.20
C ALA A 5 -6.42 7.30 -10.31
N ASP A 6 -5.96 7.45 -11.54
CA ASP A 6 -6.59 6.77 -12.67
C ASP A 6 -6.40 5.26 -12.56
N LYS A 7 -7.42 4.51 -12.95
CA LYS A 7 -7.32 3.06 -12.99
C LYS A 7 -6.51 2.62 -14.21
N LEU A 8 -5.78 1.50 -14.04
CA LEU A 8 -5.04 0.89 -15.13
C LEU A 8 -5.98 0.34 -16.19
N PRO A 9 -5.55 0.29 -17.48
CA PRO A 9 -6.35 -0.30 -18.55
C PRO A 9 -6.77 -1.75 -18.29
N ASN A 10 -5.95 -2.51 -17.53
CA ASN A 10 -6.20 -3.90 -17.18
C ASN A 10 -6.81 -4.08 -15.77
N GLU A 11 -7.51 -3.08 -15.25
CA GLU A 11 -8.07 -3.09 -13.89
C GLU A 11 -8.98 -4.30 -13.65
N ILE A 12 -9.85 -4.62 -14.58
CA ILE A 12 -10.79 -5.75 -14.44
C ILE A 12 -10.02 -7.07 -14.30
N GLU A 13 -9.03 -7.28 -15.16
CA GLU A 13 -8.19 -8.48 -15.14
C GLU A 13 -7.37 -8.57 -13.86
N ARG A 14 -6.77 -7.47 -13.47
CA ARG A 14 -5.97 -7.33 -12.25
C ARG A 14 -6.80 -7.68 -11.01
N ALA A 15 -7.97 -7.03 -10.87
CA ALA A 15 -8.85 -7.24 -9.72
C ALA A 15 -9.39 -8.68 -9.67
N ALA A 16 -9.71 -9.27 -10.81
CA ALA A 16 -10.15 -10.66 -10.88
C ALA A 16 -9.06 -11.62 -10.40
N PHE A 17 -7.80 -11.35 -10.74
CA PHE A 17 -6.67 -12.15 -10.27
C PHE A 17 -6.53 -12.06 -8.74
N VAL A 18 -6.63 -10.85 -8.18
CA VAL A 18 -6.56 -10.64 -6.73
C VAL A 18 -7.69 -11.41 -6.02
N GLU A 19 -8.91 -11.34 -6.53
CA GLU A 19 -10.04 -12.09 -5.96
C GLU A 19 -9.82 -13.60 -6.02
N ALA A 20 -9.24 -14.11 -7.11
CA ALA A 20 -8.98 -15.53 -7.29
C ALA A 20 -7.94 -16.08 -6.31
N LEU A 21 -7.05 -15.24 -5.79
CA LEU A 21 -6.10 -15.63 -4.73
C LEU A 21 -6.78 -15.97 -3.41
N ALA A 22 -7.99 -15.43 -3.18
CA ALA A 22 -8.79 -15.66 -1.98
C ALA A 22 -8.07 -15.29 -0.66
N LEU A 23 -7.20 -14.28 -0.70
CA LEU A 23 -6.42 -13.81 0.45
C LEU A 23 -7.05 -12.58 1.13
N ILE A 24 -7.93 -11.86 0.42
CA ILE A 24 -8.60 -10.68 0.96
C ILE A 24 -9.46 -11.07 2.16
N GLY A 25 -9.27 -10.35 3.27
CA GLY A 25 -10.00 -10.62 4.52
C GLY A 25 -9.43 -11.78 5.34
N THR A 26 -8.36 -12.41 4.88
CA THR A 26 -7.68 -13.47 5.65
C THR A 26 -6.53 -12.89 6.47
N ASP A 27 -6.15 -13.57 7.55
CA ASP A 27 -4.97 -13.22 8.33
C ASP A 27 -3.75 -13.95 7.76
N GLN A 28 -2.85 -13.21 7.14
CA GLN A 28 -1.60 -13.71 6.58
C GLN A 28 -0.38 -13.12 7.31
N GLN A 29 -0.56 -12.65 8.54
CA GLN A 29 0.48 -11.97 9.30
C GLN A 29 1.76 -12.82 9.37
N ASP A 30 1.65 -14.07 9.74
CA ASP A 30 2.82 -14.94 9.92
C ASP A 30 3.47 -15.32 8.59
N GLU A 31 2.67 -15.50 7.53
CA GLU A 31 3.16 -15.92 6.21
C GLU A 31 4.06 -14.88 5.56
N PHE A 32 3.77 -13.59 5.76
CA PHE A 32 4.51 -12.50 5.14
C PHE A 32 5.37 -11.70 6.12
N TYR A 33 5.38 -12.07 7.38
CA TYR A 33 6.10 -11.32 8.42
C TYR A 33 7.60 -11.18 8.12
N ALA A 34 8.23 -12.23 7.62
CA ALA A 34 9.66 -12.21 7.30
C ALA A 34 10.00 -11.15 6.24
N PHE A 35 9.12 -10.96 5.25
CA PHE A 35 9.32 -9.90 4.24
C PHE A 35 9.24 -8.51 4.87
N CYS A 36 8.30 -8.30 5.77
CA CYS A 36 8.17 -7.04 6.49
C CYS A 36 9.38 -6.78 7.38
N GLU A 37 9.86 -7.80 8.09
CA GLU A 37 11.04 -7.70 8.95
C GLU A 37 12.30 -7.37 8.15
N ILE A 38 12.53 -8.04 7.03
CA ILE A 38 13.66 -7.75 6.14
C ILE A 38 13.61 -6.30 5.66
N GLY A 39 12.46 -5.84 5.22
CA GLY A 39 12.29 -4.46 4.77
C GLY A 39 12.63 -3.44 5.86
N LYS A 40 12.17 -3.69 7.09
CA LYS A 40 12.48 -2.85 8.24
C LYS A 40 13.97 -2.83 8.54
N LEU A 41 14.62 -4.00 8.55
CA LEU A 41 16.05 -4.12 8.86
C LEU A 41 16.92 -3.44 7.81
N LEU A 42 16.58 -3.58 6.52
CA LEU A 42 17.38 -3.02 5.44
C LEU A 42 17.17 -1.52 5.26
N SER A 43 15.97 -1.03 5.48
CA SER A 43 15.63 0.37 5.20
C SER A 43 15.79 1.29 6.40
N GLY A 44 15.67 0.76 7.62
CA GLY A 44 15.58 1.55 8.83
C GLY A 44 14.20 2.20 9.05
N TYR A 45 13.23 1.97 8.17
CA TYR A 45 11.87 2.45 8.39
C TYR A 45 11.20 1.71 9.56
N SER A 46 10.35 2.42 10.29
CA SER A 46 9.69 1.87 11.47
C SER A 46 8.48 0.99 11.15
N LYS A 47 7.84 1.24 10.02
CA LYS A 47 6.63 0.52 9.60
C LYS A 47 6.84 -0.12 8.24
N THR A 48 6.44 -1.37 8.12
CA THR A 48 6.44 -2.08 6.85
C THR A 48 5.15 -2.89 6.73
N MET A 49 4.62 -3.03 5.53
CA MET A 49 3.42 -3.83 5.31
C MET A 49 3.32 -4.36 3.88
N VAL A 50 2.70 -5.52 3.78
CA VAL A 50 2.29 -6.16 2.52
C VAL A 50 0.79 -6.03 2.41
N SER A 51 0.30 -5.49 1.30
CA SER A 51 -1.13 -5.35 1.07
C SER A 51 -1.54 -5.81 -0.32
N LEU A 52 -2.79 -6.24 -0.44
CA LEU A 52 -3.44 -6.46 -1.72
C LEU A 52 -4.49 -5.38 -1.96
N ILE A 53 -4.71 -5.07 -3.22
CA ILE A 53 -5.71 -4.08 -3.64
C ILE A 53 -6.66 -4.76 -4.62
N ASP A 54 -7.91 -4.94 -4.20
CA ASP A 54 -8.96 -5.41 -5.09
C ASP A 54 -9.58 -4.23 -5.86
N SER A 55 -10.79 -4.38 -6.39
CA SER A 55 -11.44 -3.32 -7.16
C SER A 55 -11.87 -2.13 -6.31
N THR A 56 -12.01 -2.29 -5.00
CA THR A 56 -12.61 -1.28 -4.11
C THR A 56 -11.78 -0.96 -2.87
N HIS A 57 -10.97 -1.88 -2.38
CA HIS A 57 -10.28 -1.75 -1.10
C HIS A 57 -8.81 -2.15 -1.18
N GLN A 58 -8.01 -1.52 -0.34
CA GLN A 58 -6.69 -1.99 0.03
C GLN A 58 -6.81 -2.79 1.32
N CYS A 59 -6.24 -3.99 1.35
CA CYS A 59 -6.28 -4.89 2.50
C CYS A 59 -4.87 -5.29 2.92
N ILE A 60 -4.52 -5.06 4.18
CA ILE A 60 -3.23 -5.44 4.73
C ILE A 60 -3.24 -6.95 5.02
N LEU A 61 -2.26 -7.67 4.48
CA LEU A 61 -2.04 -9.09 4.77
C LEU A 61 -1.11 -9.28 5.96
N SER A 62 -0.06 -8.45 6.04
CA SER A 62 0.95 -8.52 7.10
C SER A 62 1.61 -7.17 7.28
N GLY A 63 2.01 -6.84 8.50
CA GLY A 63 2.70 -5.59 8.77
C GLY A 63 3.40 -5.57 10.12
N ILE A 64 4.35 -4.64 10.26
CA ILE A 64 5.10 -4.36 11.48
C ILE A 64 4.73 -2.97 11.97
N SER A 65 4.64 -2.82 13.28
CA SER A 65 4.27 -1.56 13.97
C SER A 65 2.87 -1.08 13.64
N LEU A 66 1.96 -2.01 13.34
CA LEU A 66 0.55 -1.71 13.23
C LEU A 66 -0.07 -1.71 14.62
N GLU A 67 -0.92 -0.71 14.87
CA GLU A 67 -1.67 -0.67 16.12
C GLU A 67 -2.60 -1.88 16.20
N PRO A 68 -2.79 -2.49 17.39
CA PRO A 68 -3.65 -3.68 17.53
C PRO A 68 -5.07 -3.49 17.02
N ASP A 69 -5.60 -2.26 17.18
CA ASP A 69 -6.97 -1.91 16.79
C ASP A 69 -7.04 -1.22 15.42
N ALA A 70 -5.91 -1.15 14.69
CA ALA A 70 -5.88 -0.47 13.40
C ALA A 70 -6.74 -1.22 12.38
N ASP A 71 -7.45 -0.44 11.55
CA ASP A 71 -8.14 -1.00 10.40
C ASP A 71 -7.13 -1.69 9.47
N ARG A 72 -7.46 -2.87 9.02
CA ARG A 72 -6.67 -3.65 8.07
C ARG A 72 -7.16 -3.52 6.64
N SER A 73 -8.23 -2.77 6.42
CA SER A 73 -8.84 -2.56 5.12
C SER A 73 -9.46 -1.17 5.06
N TRP A 74 -9.31 -0.51 3.93
CA TRP A 74 -9.93 0.79 3.68
C TRP A 74 -10.19 0.98 2.19
N PRO A 75 -11.11 1.89 1.83
CA PRO A 75 -11.37 2.19 0.42
C PRO A 75 -10.09 2.61 -0.31
N VAL A 76 -9.91 2.09 -1.51
CA VAL A 76 -8.68 2.32 -2.29
C VAL A 76 -8.45 3.81 -2.56
N GLU A 77 -9.50 4.58 -2.77
CA GLU A 77 -9.40 6.02 -3.03
C GLU A 77 -8.92 6.85 -1.84
N LYS A 78 -8.85 6.25 -0.64
CA LYS A 78 -8.28 6.87 0.56
C LYS A 78 -6.83 6.44 0.80
N SER A 79 -6.26 5.61 -0.06
CA SER A 79 -4.92 5.07 0.12
C SER A 79 -3.85 5.89 -0.60
N PHE A 80 -2.61 5.78 -0.14
CA PHE A 80 -1.44 6.19 -0.92
C PHE A 80 -1.17 5.19 -2.06
N CYS A 81 -1.43 3.94 -1.79
CA CYS A 81 -1.05 2.83 -2.66
C CYS A 81 -1.81 2.81 -3.99
N GLN A 82 -2.95 3.48 -4.10
CA GLN A 82 -3.60 3.68 -5.40
C GLN A 82 -2.68 4.35 -6.42
N HIS A 83 -1.83 5.27 -5.96
CA HIS A 83 -0.90 5.98 -6.84
C HIS A 83 0.30 5.11 -7.21
N ILE A 84 0.74 4.23 -6.31
CA ILE A 84 1.77 3.23 -6.61
C ILE A 84 1.26 2.26 -7.68
N LEU A 85 0.01 1.82 -7.52
CA LEU A 85 -0.65 0.93 -8.46
C LEU A 85 -0.74 1.55 -9.87
N ALA A 86 -1.08 2.83 -9.94
CA ALA A 86 -1.24 3.54 -11.21
C ALA A 86 0.08 3.79 -11.93
N ASP A 87 1.15 4.06 -11.19
CA ASP A 87 2.45 4.39 -11.78
C ASP A 87 3.26 3.17 -12.21
N LEU A 88 2.97 1.98 -11.66
CA LEU A 88 3.70 0.73 -11.92
C LEU A 88 5.18 0.77 -11.55
N GLU A 89 5.63 1.81 -10.87
CA GLU A 89 7.01 2.03 -10.49
C GLU A 89 7.14 2.25 -8.99
N PRO A 90 8.28 1.89 -8.38
CA PRO A 90 8.54 2.25 -6.98
C PRO A 90 8.45 3.76 -6.77
N THR A 91 7.83 4.15 -5.67
CA THR A 91 7.72 5.56 -5.27
C THR A 91 8.46 5.76 -3.95
N ILE A 92 9.37 6.73 -3.91
CA ILE A 92 10.13 7.10 -2.72
C ILE A 92 9.83 8.56 -2.41
N VAL A 93 9.31 8.83 -1.23
CA VAL A 93 8.93 10.17 -0.78
C VAL A 93 9.63 10.47 0.54
N TYR A 94 10.53 11.43 0.54
CA TYR A 94 11.30 11.79 1.73
C TYR A 94 10.46 12.50 2.78
N ASP A 95 9.54 13.35 2.33
CA ASP A 95 8.59 14.05 3.20
C ASP A 95 7.23 14.06 2.53
N ILE A 96 6.28 13.32 3.10
CA ILE A 96 4.94 13.19 2.51
C ILE A 96 4.18 14.52 2.51
N SER A 97 4.46 15.42 3.46
CA SER A 97 3.79 16.73 3.53
C SER A 97 4.16 17.65 2.36
N GLU A 98 5.35 17.48 1.82
CA GLU A 98 5.87 18.25 0.69
C GLU A 98 5.46 17.65 -0.67
N HIS A 99 4.96 16.42 -0.68
CA HIS A 99 4.62 15.74 -1.93
C HIS A 99 3.32 16.32 -2.53
N PRO A 100 3.32 16.65 -3.84
CA PRO A 100 2.19 17.34 -4.46
C PRO A 100 0.86 16.58 -4.41
N VAL A 101 0.91 15.26 -4.30
CA VAL A 101 -0.28 14.41 -4.18
C VAL A 101 -0.51 13.98 -2.74
N PHE A 102 0.47 13.33 -2.11
CA PHE A 102 0.32 12.78 -0.76
C PHE A 102 0.13 13.86 0.30
N GLY A 103 0.72 15.04 0.10
CA GLY A 103 0.53 16.19 0.99
C GLY A 103 -0.92 16.66 1.09
N LYS A 104 -1.77 16.30 0.15
CA LYS A 104 -3.20 16.62 0.16
C LYS A 104 -4.06 15.58 0.89
N HIS A 105 -3.47 14.46 1.31
CA HIS A 105 -4.21 13.45 2.05
C HIS A 105 -4.71 14.00 3.38
N PRO A 106 -5.97 13.75 3.77
CA PRO A 106 -6.53 14.32 5.00
C PRO A 106 -5.70 14.06 6.26
N ASN A 107 -5.13 12.87 6.40
CA ASN A 107 -4.29 12.53 7.56
C ASN A 107 -2.92 13.22 7.52
N VAL A 108 -2.44 13.61 6.36
CA VAL A 108 -1.22 14.41 6.23
C VAL A 108 -1.51 15.88 6.55
N VAL A 109 -2.60 16.42 6.00
CA VAL A 109 -3.04 17.80 6.28
C VAL A 109 -3.29 18.00 7.78
N SER A 110 -3.88 17.04 8.46
CA SER A 110 -4.15 17.12 9.90
C SER A 110 -2.92 16.87 10.78
N GLY A 111 -1.79 16.48 10.20
CA GLY A 111 -0.59 16.13 10.95
C GLY A 111 -0.61 14.75 11.60
N LYS A 112 -1.65 13.96 11.35
CA LYS A 112 -1.76 12.59 11.88
C LYS A 112 -0.74 11.65 11.23
N MET A 113 -0.41 11.88 9.96
CA MET A 113 0.63 11.16 9.22
C MET A 113 1.74 12.13 8.82
N THR A 114 2.96 11.78 9.17
CA THR A 114 4.17 12.56 8.88
C THR A 114 5.29 11.63 8.48
N GLY A 115 6.40 12.20 8.00
CA GLY A 115 7.61 11.47 7.71
C GLY A 115 7.73 11.06 6.26
N SER A 116 8.44 9.95 6.02
CA SER A 116 8.75 9.45 4.69
C SER A 116 7.94 8.20 4.35
N TYR A 117 7.87 7.89 3.06
CA TYR A 117 7.12 6.77 2.54
C TYR A 117 7.81 6.17 1.33
N CYS A 118 7.86 4.84 1.27
CA CYS A 118 8.25 4.08 0.09
C CYS A 118 7.16 3.09 -0.26
N GLY A 119 6.80 3.01 -1.53
CA GLY A 119 5.86 2.02 -2.03
C GLY A 119 6.40 1.29 -3.24
N PHE A 120 6.25 -0.03 -3.24
CA PHE A 120 6.69 -0.90 -4.33
C PHE A 120 5.50 -1.70 -4.83
N PRO A 121 5.22 -1.71 -6.15
CA PRO A 121 4.15 -2.55 -6.67
C PRO A 121 4.52 -4.03 -6.57
N ILE A 122 3.58 -4.85 -6.12
CA ILE A 122 3.70 -6.31 -6.14
C ILE A 122 3.08 -6.78 -7.44
N ARG A 123 3.88 -7.41 -8.30
CA ARG A 123 3.47 -7.78 -9.66
C ARG A 123 3.62 -9.27 -9.90
N THR A 124 2.75 -9.81 -10.76
CA THR A 124 2.97 -11.12 -11.36
C THR A 124 4.04 -11.04 -12.47
N SER A 125 4.49 -12.18 -12.96
CA SER A 125 5.39 -12.23 -14.11
C SER A 125 4.79 -11.60 -15.38
N ASP A 126 3.46 -11.56 -15.46
CA ASP A 126 2.71 -10.94 -16.57
C ASP A 126 2.45 -9.44 -16.35
N ASN A 127 3.06 -8.85 -15.32
CA ASN A 127 2.89 -7.44 -14.94
C ASN A 127 1.47 -7.06 -14.47
N LEU A 128 0.71 -7.99 -13.94
CA LEU A 128 -0.50 -7.64 -13.20
C LEU A 128 -0.10 -7.17 -11.80
N VAL A 129 -0.49 -5.96 -11.44
CA VAL A 129 -0.19 -5.40 -10.12
C VAL A 129 -1.27 -5.85 -9.13
N LEU A 130 -0.86 -6.57 -8.10
CA LEU A 130 -1.78 -7.16 -7.13
C LEU A 130 -1.99 -6.28 -5.91
N GLY A 131 -0.98 -5.50 -5.57
CA GLY A 131 -0.95 -4.70 -4.38
C GLY A 131 0.39 -4.03 -4.20
N THR A 132 0.74 -3.75 -2.95
CA THR A 132 1.94 -2.97 -2.65
C THR A 132 2.70 -3.52 -1.46
N TYR A 133 4.01 -3.33 -1.50
CA TYR A 133 4.89 -3.46 -0.34
C TYR A 133 5.30 -2.05 0.07
N CYS A 134 4.90 -1.64 1.27
CA CYS A 134 5.03 -0.27 1.72
C CYS A 134 5.88 -0.16 2.97
N LEU A 135 6.68 0.91 3.03
CA LEU A 135 7.49 1.28 4.18
C LEU A 135 7.20 2.74 4.55
N GLY A 136 7.15 3.04 5.83
CA GLY A 136 6.91 4.40 6.33
C GLY A 136 7.56 4.64 7.69
N ASN A 137 7.76 5.91 7.98
CA ASN A 137 8.27 6.36 9.29
C ASN A 137 7.23 7.16 10.05
#